data_f8adb575aa95fed7593dfd5487067a09
#
_entry.id   f8adb575aa95fed7593dfd5487067a09
#
_cell.length_a   1.000
_cell.length_b   1.000
_cell.length_c   1.000
_cell.angle_alpha   90.00
_cell.angle_beta   90.00
_cell.angle_gamma   90.00
#
_symmetry.space_group_name_H-M   'P 1'
#
loop_
_entity.id
_entity.type
_entity.pdbx_description
1 polymer ?
#
loop_
_entity_poly.entity_id
_entity_poly.type
_entity_poly.pdbx_seq_one_letter_code
_entity_poly.pdbx_strand_id
1 'polypeptide(L)'
;MPTDQAAVILVHGATLNARSWDPVRRLIDPRLRVLAPDLPGHGARRDEAYTLQGGVEAILACARELGDAPFILAGDSLGSYTSQAAAASLPQDRLKGLVLGGASHEFIGRPVLPYAAKALMFRVLLPLMGEDKLIERKMPATLRECGMGEEEIAATMAAGVSLRVFPQAVAALRGVDFRARLAAIAQPTMFINGDDDLNHVRGEARYVAAAREASVHRFADCDHGVSLRRSAQYAALLNAFAARVLP
;
A
#
# COMPACT_ATOMS: atom_id res chain seq x y z
N MET A 1 -15.52 -7.36 -22.07
CA MET A 1 -14.09 -7.00 -21.93
C MET A 1 -13.31 -8.29 -22.11
N PRO A 2 -12.14 -8.30 -22.78
CA PRO A 2 -11.32 -9.51 -22.85
C PRO A 2 -10.99 -9.99 -21.46
N THR A 3 -11.31 -11.24 -21.14
CA THR A 3 -11.12 -11.85 -19.80
C THR A 3 -9.65 -12.14 -19.48
N ASP A 4 -8.75 -11.95 -20.47
CA ASP A 4 -7.33 -12.36 -20.39
C ASP A 4 -6.34 -11.21 -20.28
N GLN A 5 -6.84 -9.95 -20.21
CA GLN A 5 -5.95 -8.79 -20.10
C GLN A 5 -5.22 -8.79 -18.76
N ALA A 6 -3.89 -8.86 -18.79
CA ALA A 6 -3.06 -8.79 -17.60
C ALA A 6 -3.34 -7.53 -16.77
N ALA A 7 -3.17 -7.62 -15.46
CA ALA A 7 -3.65 -6.58 -14.56
C ALA A 7 -2.67 -6.20 -13.45
N VAL A 8 -2.94 -5.04 -12.84
CA VAL A 8 -2.31 -4.57 -11.61
C VAL A 8 -3.39 -4.26 -10.58
N ILE A 9 -3.24 -4.77 -9.36
CA ILE A 9 -4.05 -4.37 -8.21
C ILE A 9 -3.18 -3.43 -7.36
N LEU A 10 -3.62 -2.17 -7.20
CA LEU A 10 -2.94 -1.13 -6.42
C LEU A 10 -3.59 -0.98 -5.06
N VAL A 11 -2.85 -1.19 -3.97
CA VAL A 11 -3.37 -1.15 -2.59
C VAL A 11 -2.75 0.02 -1.83
N HIS A 12 -3.58 0.99 -1.48
CA HIS A 12 -3.14 2.26 -0.87
C HIS A 12 -2.66 2.13 0.58
N GLY A 13 -1.90 3.11 1.04
CA GLY A 13 -1.43 3.24 2.42
C GLY A 13 -2.54 3.65 3.40
N ALA A 14 -2.22 3.61 4.69
CA ALA A 14 -3.12 4.08 5.75
C ALA A 14 -3.50 5.54 5.55
N THR A 15 -4.68 5.91 6.00
CA THR A 15 -5.28 7.25 5.96
C THR A 15 -5.73 7.77 4.59
N LEU A 16 -5.17 7.25 3.50
CA LEU A 16 -5.51 7.63 2.13
C LEU A 16 -6.66 6.76 1.57
N ASN A 17 -6.79 6.71 0.26
CA ASN A 17 -7.80 5.94 -0.46
C ASN A 17 -7.30 5.58 -1.87
N ALA A 18 -8.11 4.89 -2.66
CA ALA A 18 -7.75 4.46 -4.01
C ALA A 18 -7.32 5.60 -4.94
N ARG A 19 -7.84 6.82 -4.74
CA ARG A 19 -7.48 8.00 -5.56
C ARG A 19 -6.04 8.46 -5.35
N SER A 20 -5.41 8.10 -4.24
CA SER A 20 -3.98 8.39 -4.02
C SER A 20 -3.06 7.75 -5.05
N TRP A 21 -3.54 6.73 -5.77
CA TRP A 21 -2.83 6.09 -6.88
C TRP A 21 -2.99 6.78 -8.23
N ASP A 22 -3.83 7.80 -8.38
CA ASP A 22 -4.09 8.45 -9.67
C ASP A 22 -2.82 8.99 -10.36
N PRO A 23 -1.83 9.57 -9.64
CA PRO A 23 -0.58 9.99 -10.27
C PRO A 23 0.21 8.83 -10.92
N VAL A 24 0.24 7.67 -10.25
CA VAL A 24 0.89 6.45 -10.78
C VAL A 24 0.02 5.82 -11.86
N ARG A 25 -1.28 5.70 -11.62
CA ARG A 25 -2.24 5.02 -12.49
C ARG A 25 -2.24 5.56 -13.93
N ARG A 26 -2.11 6.89 -14.09
CA ARG A 26 -2.05 7.54 -15.42
C ARG A 26 -0.81 7.16 -16.25
N LEU A 27 0.23 6.63 -15.59
CA LEU A 27 1.52 6.30 -16.17
C LEU A 27 1.76 4.78 -16.29
N ILE A 28 0.79 3.97 -15.86
CA ILE A 28 0.82 2.52 -16.04
C ILE A 28 0.57 2.21 -17.52
N ASP A 29 1.24 1.19 -18.02
CA ASP A 29 1.07 0.68 -19.38
C ASP A 29 -0.42 0.48 -19.69
N PRO A 30 -0.98 1.14 -20.73
CA PRO A 30 -2.40 1.06 -21.04
C PRO A 30 -2.85 -0.36 -21.43
N ARG A 31 -1.91 -1.28 -21.69
CA ARG A 31 -2.21 -2.70 -21.92
C ARG A 31 -2.57 -3.44 -20.63
N LEU A 32 -2.33 -2.84 -19.46
CA LEU A 32 -2.66 -3.43 -18.16
C LEU A 32 -4.01 -2.89 -17.67
N ARG A 33 -4.86 -3.79 -17.21
CA ARG A 33 -6.04 -3.40 -16.44
C ARG A 33 -5.61 -3.01 -15.02
N VAL A 34 -6.07 -1.87 -14.53
CA VAL A 34 -5.73 -1.38 -13.19
C VAL A 34 -6.94 -1.38 -12.29
N LEU A 35 -6.86 -2.09 -11.18
CA LEU A 35 -7.82 -2.05 -10.08
C LEU A 35 -7.18 -1.41 -8.84
N ALA A 36 -7.93 -0.61 -8.12
CA ALA A 36 -7.50 0.00 -6.87
C ALA A 36 -8.67 0.01 -5.90
N PRO A 37 -8.75 -0.95 -4.96
CA PRO A 37 -9.83 -1.00 -3.98
C PRO A 37 -9.61 0.04 -2.87
N ASP A 38 -10.70 0.59 -2.34
CA ASP A 38 -10.67 1.20 -1.02
C ASP A 38 -10.65 0.09 0.05
N LEU A 39 -9.66 0.15 0.95
CA LEU A 39 -9.62 -0.73 2.11
C LEU A 39 -10.70 -0.32 3.13
N PRO A 40 -11.18 -1.22 3.99
CA PRO A 40 -12.07 -0.85 5.09
C PRO A 40 -11.52 0.33 5.89
N GLY A 41 -12.36 1.26 6.29
CA GLY A 41 -11.98 2.49 6.98
C GLY A 41 -11.50 3.63 6.07
N HIS A 42 -11.44 3.42 4.76
CA HIS A 42 -10.89 4.39 3.81
C HIS A 42 -11.87 4.64 2.64
N GLY A 43 -11.77 5.83 2.05
CA GLY A 43 -12.51 6.17 0.84
C GLY A 43 -14.01 5.93 0.95
N ALA A 44 -14.59 5.23 -0.01
CA ALA A 44 -16.00 4.84 -0.02
C ALA A 44 -16.38 3.87 1.12
N ARG A 45 -15.40 3.27 1.79
CA ARG A 45 -15.58 2.33 2.92
C ARG A 45 -15.17 2.93 4.27
N ARG A 46 -15.10 4.26 4.38
CA ARG A 46 -14.59 4.97 5.57
C ARG A 46 -15.37 4.70 6.86
N ASP A 47 -16.62 4.28 6.74
CA ASP A 47 -17.48 3.96 7.89
C ASP A 47 -17.28 2.54 8.44
N GLU A 48 -16.51 1.72 7.74
CA GLU A 48 -16.11 0.40 8.19
C GLU A 48 -14.86 0.48 9.10
N ALA A 49 -14.73 -0.46 10.04
CA ALA A 49 -13.48 -0.59 10.79
C ALA A 49 -12.44 -1.34 9.95
N TYR A 50 -11.19 -0.83 9.94
CA TYR A 50 -10.11 -1.59 9.31
C TYR A 50 -9.75 -2.82 10.15
N THR A 51 -9.71 -3.95 9.49
CA THR A 51 -9.09 -5.19 9.96
C THR A 51 -8.19 -5.75 8.86
N LEU A 52 -7.13 -6.49 9.23
CA LEU A 52 -6.25 -7.12 8.24
C LEU A 52 -7.04 -8.08 7.33
N GLN A 53 -7.98 -8.84 7.91
CA GLN A 53 -8.85 -9.75 7.16
C GLN A 53 -9.76 -9.00 6.18
N GLY A 54 -10.39 -7.91 6.59
CA GLY A 54 -11.21 -7.09 5.69
C GLY A 54 -10.41 -6.45 4.55
N GLY A 55 -9.15 -6.09 4.82
CA GLY A 55 -8.23 -5.64 3.78
C GLY A 55 -7.88 -6.76 2.79
N VAL A 56 -7.60 -7.97 3.29
CA VAL A 56 -7.39 -9.17 2.45
C VAL A 56 -8.61 -9.43 1.57
N GLU A 57 -9.81 -9.37 2.12
CA GLU A 57 -11.06 -9.59 1.37
C GLU A 57 -11.28 -8.57 0.25
N ALA A 58 -10.89 -7.30 0.45
CA ALA A 58 -10.93 -6.28 -0.59
C ALA A 58 -10.01 -6.64 -1.77
N ILE A 59 -8.80 -7.13 -1.50
CA ILE A 59 -7.87 -7.60 -2.54
C ILE A 59 -8.41 -8.84 -3.25
N LEU A 60 -8.96 -9.81 -2.51
CA LEU A 60 -9.56 -11.01 -3.08
C LEU A 60 -10.78 -10.69 -3.97
N ALA A 61 -11.55 -9.65 -3.62
CA ALA A 61 -12.65 -9.18 -4.47
C ALA A 61 -12.14 -8.66 -5.82
N CYS A 62 -11.06 -7.87 -5.83
CA CYS A 62 -10.40 -7.45 -7.07
C CYS A 62 -9.89 -8.65 -7.88
N ALA A 63 -9.24 -9.62 -7.23
CA ALA A 63 -8.77 -10.81 -7.93
C ALA A 63 -9.90 -11.63 -8.55
N ARG A 64 -11.08 -11.71 -7.90
CA ARG A 64 -12.28 -12.32 -8.50
C ARG A 64 -12.81 -11.55 -9.70
N GLU A 65 -12.82 -10.20 -9.62
CA GLU A 65 -13.26 -9.33 -10.72
C GLU A 65 -12.37 -9.47 -11.97
N LEU A 66 -11.10 -9.83 -11.80
CA LEU A 66 -10.18 -10.07 -12.90
C LEU A 66 -10.42 -11.39 -13.65
N GLY A 67 -11.31 -12.28 -13.17
CA GLY A 67 -11.54 -13.59 -13.80
C GLY A 67 -10.25 -14.42 -13.80
N ASP A 68 -9.82 -14.92 -14.95
CA ASP A 68 -8.61 -15.75 -15.11
C ASP A 68 -7.34 -14.94 -15.46
N ALA A 69 -7.46 -13.63 -15.58
CA ALA A 69 -6.34 -12.77 -15.96
C ALA A 69 -5.16 -12.88 -14.97
N PRO A 70 -3.91 -12.96 -15.46
CA PRO A 70 -2.72 -12.86 -14.62
C PRO A 70 -2.56 -11.43 -14.09
N PHE A 71 -2.06 -11.29 -12.86
CA PHE A 71 -1.90 -9.97 -12.26
C PHE A 71 -0.69 -9.87 -11.35
N ILE A 72 -0.25 -8.63 -11.12
CA ILE A 72 0.67 -8.26 -10.05
C ILE A 72 -0.08 -7.50 -8.96
N LEU A 73 0.41 -7.59 -7.73
CA LEU A 73 -0.15 -6.92 -6.57
C LEU A 73 0.85 -5.88 -6.09
N ALA A 74 0.49 -4.61 -6.14
CA ALA A 74 1.34 -3.51 -5.72
C ALA A 74 0.71 -2.77 -4.53
N GLY A 75 1.43 -2.68 -3.44
CA GLY A 75 0.99 -1.99 -2.24
C GLY A 75 1.94 -0.88 -1.82
N ASP A 76 1.41 0.06 -1.03
CA ASP A 76 2.19 1.08 -0.35
C ASP A 76 1.87 1.09 1.14
N SER A 77 2.88 1.08 2.01
CA SER A 77 2.72 1.11 3.46
C SER A 77 1.73 0.04 3.97
N LEU A 78 0.60 0.42 4.57
CA LEU A 78 -0.46 -0.49 5.00
C LEU A 78 -0.89 -1.43 3.87
N GLY A 79 -1.01 -0.91 2.66
CA GLY A 79 -1.36 -1.71 1.48
C GLY A 79 -0.35 -2.81 1.19
N SER A 80 0.94 -2.56 1.40
CA SER A 80 1.98 -3.58 1.25
C SER A 80 1.86 -4.72 2.27
N TYR A 81 1.59 -4.41 3.53
CA TYR A 81 1.35 -5.43 4.55
C TYR A 81 0.07 -6.21 4.30
N THR A 82 -0.98 -5.52 3.85
CA THR A 82 -2.24 -6.16 3.45
C THR A 82 -2.03 -7.08 2.25
N SER A 83 -1.21 -6.67 1.27
CA SER A 83 -0.85 -7.45 0.09
C SER A 83 -0.06 -8.72 0.47
N GLN A 84 0.91 -8.62 1.38
CA GLN A 84 1.62 -9.78 1.91
C GLN A 84 0.66 -10.75 2.62
N ALA A 85 -0.31 -10.24 3.38
CA ALA A 85 -1.31 -11.08 4.04
C ALA A 85 -2.25 -11.76 3.05
N ALA A 86 -2.62 -11.09 1.96
CA ALA A 86 -3.50 -11.62 0.93
C ALA A 86 -2.84 -12.67 0.04
N ALA A 87 -1.52 -12.57 -0.18
CA ALA A 87 -0.80 -13.36 -1.18
C ALA A 87 -1.03 -14.88 -1.07
N ALA A 88 -1.07 -15.43 0.15
CA ALA A 88 -1.29 -16.86 0.37
C ALA A 88 -2.72 -17.33 0.00
N SER A 89 -3.70 -16.41 -0.02
CA SER A 89 -5.10 -16.70 -0.34
C SER A 89 -5.47 -16.38 -1.79
N LEU A 90 -4.53 -15.81 -2.55
CA LEU A 90 -4.72 -15.49 -3.97
C LEU A 90 -4.43 -16.72 -4.85
N PRO A 91 -5.04 -16.82 -6.06
CA PRO A 91 -4.70 -17.86 -7.03
C PRO A 91 -3.22 -17.79 -7.42
N GLN A 92 -2.45 -18.82 -7.05
CA GLN A 92 -0.99 -18.83 -7.17
C GLN A 92 -0.51 -18.87 -8.62
N ASP A 93 -1.28 -19.44 -9.50
CA ASP A 93 -1.05 -19.49 -10.95
C ASP A 93 -1.30 -18.14 -11.64
N ARG A 94 -2.07 -17.26 -11.02
CA ARG A 94 -2.44 -15.94 -11.57
C ARG A 94 -1.68 -14.78 -10.93
N LEU A 95 -1.33 -14.87 -9.64
CA LEU A 95 -0.46 -13.90 -8.99
C LEU A 95 0.97 -14.08 -9.51
N LYS A 96 1.48 -13.10 -10.28
CA LYS A 96 2.78 -13.17 -10.94
C LYS A 96 3.90 -12.43 -10.22
N GLY A 97 3.57 -11.55 -9.30
CA GLY A 97 4.57 -10.81 -8.54
C GLY A 97 3.98 -9.82 -7.55
N LEU A 98 4.81 -9.36 -6.62
CA LEU A 98 4.49 -8.35 -5.63
C LEU A 98 5.41 -7.15 -5.76
N VAL A 99 4.85 -5.95 -5.58
CA VAL A 99 5.59 -4.69 -5.42
C VAL A 99 5.21 -4.08 -4.09
N LEU A 100 6.18 -3.90 -3.20
CA LEU A 100 5.98 -3.54 -1.80
C LEU A 100 6.71 -2.24 -1.45
N GLY A 101 5.97 -1.14 -1.35
CA GLY A 101 6.49 0.15 -0.92
C GLY A 101 6.37 0.34 0.60
N GLY A 102 7.42 0.80 1.28
CA GLY A 102 7.37 1.10 2.71
C GLY A 102 6.90 -0.06 3.58
N ALA A 103 7.43 -1.29 3.39
CA ALA A 103 6.87 -2.51 3.96
C ALA A 103 7.88 -3.38 4.72
N SER A 104 8.93 -2.80 5.25
CA SER A 104 10.00 -3.53 5.94
C SER A 104 10.15 -3.18 7.43
N HIS A 105 9.10 -2.62 8.04
CA HIS A 105 9.03 -2.43 9.49
C HIS A 105 8.43 -3.65 10.19
N GLU A 106 8.95 -3.99 11.37
CA GLU A 106 8.47 -5.12 12.17
C GLU A 106 7.38 -4.72 13.15
N PHE A 107 6.27 -5.46 13.13
CA PHE A 107 5.14 -5.27 14.06
C PHE A 107 5.14 -6.26 15.23
N ILE A 108 6.29 -6.95 15.45
CA ILE A 108 6.51 -7.86 16.58
C ILE A 108 7.53 -7.24 17.55
N GLY A 109 7.27 -7.37 18.85
CA GLY A 109 8.21 -6.96 19.90
C GLY A 109 8.36 -5.44 20.02
N ARG A 110 9.58 -4.99 20.37
CA ARG A 110 9.87 -3.57 20.66
C ARG A 110 9.71 -2.60 19.47
N PRO A 111 9.97 -2.99 18.22
CA PRO A 111 9.81 -2.09 17.08
C PRO A 111 8.38 -1.51 16.94
N VAL A 112 7.35 -2.20 17.42
CA VAL A 112 5.97 -1.71 17.35
C VAL A 112 5.68 -0.55 18.29
N LEU A 113 6.50 -0.32 19.33
CA LEU A 113 6.21 0.64 20.40
C LEU A 113 6.02 2.09 19.91
N PRO A 114 6.84 2.65 19.00
CA PRO A 114 6.61 4.00 18.49
C PRO A 114 5.28 4.13 17.73
N TYR A 115 4.92 3.11 16.96
CA TYR A 115 3.64 3.08 16.26
C TYR A 115 2.46 2.97 17.23
N ALA A 116 2.59 2.14 18.26
CA ALA A 116 1.58 2.00 19.32
C ALA A 116 1.38 3.29 20.11
N ALA A 117 2.45 4.01 20.44
CA ALA A 117 2.39 5.31 21.11
C ALA A 117 1.70 6.36 20.22
N LYS A 118 2.04 6.43 18.92
CA LYS A 118 1.39 7.31 17.95
C LYS A 118 -0.10 6.93 17.78
N ALA A 119 -0.41 5.64 17.72
CA ALA A 119 -1.79 5.15 17.63
C ALA A 119 -2.61 5.55 18.85
N LEU A 120 -2.04 5.43 20.06
CA LEU A 120 -2.69 5.89 21.30
C LEU A 120 -2.92 7.40 21.28
N MET A 121 -1.93 8.18 20.84
CA MET A 121 -2.07 9.63 20.68
C MET A 121 -3.23 9.97 19.74
N PHE A 122 -3.31 9.36 18.55
CA PHE A 122 -4.43 9.58 17.63
C PHE A 122 -5.76 9.18 18.26
N ARG A 123 -5.83 8.04 18.94
CA ARG A 123 -7.06 7.55 19.57
C ARG A 123 -7.60 8.52 20.63
N VAL A 124 -6.70 9.22 21.35
CA VAL A 124 -7.07 10.18 22.38
C VAL A 124 -7.35 11.57 21.80
N LEU A 125 -6.52 12.06 20.87
CA LEU A 125 -6.58 13.45 20.43
C LEU A 125 -7.59 13.67 19.30
N LEU A 126 -7.79 12.73 18.38
CA LEU A 126 -8.71 12.93 17.27
C LEU A 126 -10.15 13.26 17.69
N PRO A 127 -10.75 12.57 18.69
CA PRO A 127 -12.10 12.93 19.16
C PRO A 127 -12.17 14.34 19.75
N LEU A 128 -11.07 14.81 20.37
CA LEU A 128 -11.02 16.13 21.01
C LEU A 128 -10.80 17.26 19.99
N MET A 129 -10.02 17.01 18.96
CA MET A 129 -9.64 18.02 17.96
C MET A 129 -10.62 18.13 16.77
N GLY A 130 -11.44 17.11 16.56
CA GLY A 130 -12.30 16.97 15.38
C GLY A 130 -11.46 16.50 14.18
N GLU A 131 -11.63 15.24 13.80
CA GLU A 131 -10.86 14.61 12.71
C GLU A 131 -11.01 15.39 11.39
N ASP A 132 -12.25 15.72 11.01
CA ASP A 132 -12.53 16.39 9.72
C ASP A 132 -11.83 17.75 9.62
N LYS A 133 -11.88 18.56 10.69
CA LYS A 133 -11.18 19.85 10.74
C LYS A 133 -9.66 19.71 10.61
N LEU A 134 -9.11 18.66 11.20
CA LEU A 134 -7.67 18.39 11.13
C LEU A 134 -7.28 17.95 9.71
N ILE A 135 -8.08 17.08 9.10
CA ILE A 135 -7.90 16.63 7.71
C ILE A 135 -7.96 17.81 6.76
N GLU A 136 -9.04 18.60 6.78
CA GLU A 136 -9.23 19.77 5.90
C GLU A 136 -8.07 20.77 6.00
N ARG A 137 -7.55 20.98 7.21
CA ARG A 137 -6.48 21.96 7.46
C ARG A 137 -5.09 21.45 7.06
N LYS A 138 -4.79 20.15 7.24
CA LYS A 138 -3.42 19.62 7.14
C LYS A 138 -3.19 18.75 5.92
N MET A 139 -4.18 17.94 5.54
CA MET A 139 -3.95 16.94 4.50
C MET A 139 -3.65 17.52 3.12
N PRO A 140 -4.31 18.59 2.63
CA PRO A 140 -3.97 19.15 1.33
C PRO A 140 -2.51 19.62 1.23
N ALA A 141 -2.00 20.28 2.29
CA ALA A 141 -0.60 20.71 2.33
C ALA A 141 0.36 19.49 2.32
N THR A 142 0.06 18.47 3.12
CA THR A 142 0.85 17.23 3.16
C THR A 142 0.89 16.53 1.80
N LEU A 143 -0.24 16.41 1.11
CA LEU A 143 -0.31 15.79 -0.22
C LEU A 143 0.46 16.60 -1.28
N ARG A 144 0.40 17.94 -1.19
CA ARG A 144 1.17 18.84 -2.06
C ARG A 144 2.67 18.68 -1.83
N GLU A 145 3.12 18.58 -0.59
CA GLU A 145 4.51 18.29 -0.22
C GLU A 145 4.97 16.91 -0.74
N CYS A 146 4.03 15.98 -0.91
CA CYS A 146 4.28 14.69 -1.56
C CYS A 146 4.30 14.77 -3.10
N GLY A 147 4.09 15.95 -3.69
CA GLY A 147 4.14 16.15 -5.14
C GLY A 147 2.84 15.88 -5.88
N MET A 148 1.71 15.75 -5.18
CA MET A 148 0.40 15.63 -5.83
C MET A 148 -0.06 16.97 -6.39
N GLY A 149 -0.66 16.95 -7.58
CA GLY A 149 -1.30 18.12 -8.18
C GLY A 149 -2.64 18.47 -7.49
N GLU A 150 -3.11 19.71 -7.70
CA GLU A 150 -4.33 20.19 -7.03
C GLU A 150 -5.58 19.35 -7.40
N GLU A 151 -5.66 18.87 -8.63
CA GLU A 151 -6.76 18.00 -9.07
C GLU A 151 -6.76 16.64 -8.34
N GLU A 152 -5.58 16.02 -8.20
CA GLU A 152 -5.43 14.78 -7.45
C GLU A 152 -5.69 14.96 -5.96
N ILE A 153 -5.23 16.08 -5.40
CA ILE A 153 -5.51 16.43 -4.00
C ILE A 153 -7.02 16.56 -3.80
N ALA A 154 -7.70 17.32 -4.65
CA ALA A 154 -9.14 17.50 -4.58
C ALA A 154 -9.89 16.15 -4.70
N ALA A 155 -9.49 15.31 -5.65
CA ALA A 155 -10.08 13.98 -5.83
C ALA A 155 -9.84 13.05 -4.64
N THR A 156 -8.63 13.05 -4.07
CA THR A 156 -8.29 12.24 -2.88
C THR A 156 -9.07 12.72 -1.65
N MET A 157 -9.18 14.03 -1.45
CA MET A 157 -9.94 14.60 -0.35
C MET A 157 -11.43 14.30 -0.48
N ALA A 158 -12.01 14.47 -1.67
CA ALA A 158 -13.43 14.20 -1.95
C ALA A 158 -13.79 12.71 -1.78
N ALA A 159 -12.87 11.79 -2.11
CA ALA A 159 -13.07 10.36 -1.91
C ALA A 159 -13.04 9.95 -0.43
N GLY A 160 -12.50 10.78 0.46
CA GLY A 160 -12.50 10.55 1.90
C GLY A 160 -11.17 10.07 2.45
N VAL A 161 -10.53 10.92 3.22
CA VAL A 161 -9.33 10.65 4.04
C VAL A 161 -9.78 10.31 5.46
N SER A 162 -9.10 9.40 6.14
CA SER A 162 -9.45 9.03 7.52
C SER A 162 -8.20 8.81 8.38
N LEU A 163 -8.02 9.64 9.40
CA LEU A 163 -6.93 9.50 10.38
C LEU A 163 -7.23 8.46 11.45
N ARG A 164 -8.52 8.21 11.75
CA ARG A 164 -8.96 7.19 12.73
C ARG A 164 -8.58 5.76 12.34
N VAL A 165 -8.27 5.54 11.08
CA VAL A 165 -7.78 4.23 10.60
C VAL A 165 -6.38 3.92 11.12
N PHE A 166 -5.53 4.91 11.35
CA PHE A 166 -4.14 4.67 11.78
C PHE A 166 -4.04 3.80 13.04
N PRO A 167 -4.72 4.08 14.17
CA PRO A 167 -4.74 3.19 15.32
C PRO A 167 -5.33 1.81 15.03
N GLN A 168 -6.31 1.69 14.13
CA GLN A 168 -6.89 0.40 13.74
C GLN A 168 -5.86 -0.42 12.94
N ALA A 169 -5.15 0.21 12.00
CA ALA A 169 -4.09 -0.42 11.22
C ALA A 169 -2.96 -0.95 12.12
N VAL A 170 -2.46 -0.12 13.04
CA VAL A 170 -1.43 -0.55 14.00
C VAL A 170 -1.90 -1.74 14.85
N ALA A 171 -3.14 -1.71 15.32
CA ALA A 171 -3.72 -2.83 16.08
C ALA A 171 -3.83 -4.11 15.24
N ALA A 172 -4.23 -3.98 13.98
CA ALA A 172 -4.39 -5.11 13.05
C ALA A 172 -3.04 -5.74 12.61
N LEU A 173 -1.97 -4.94 12.52
CA LEU A 173 -0.64 -5.42 12.14
C LEU A 173 0.16 -5.95 13.33
N ARG A 174 -0.16 -5.52 14.56
CA ARG A 174 0.58 -5.89 15.76
C ARG A 174 0.57 -7.41 15.97
N GLY A 175 1.76 -7.97 16.17
CA GLY A 175 1.96 -9.40 16.43
C GLY A 175 1.99 -10.26 15.16
N VAL A 176 1.80 -9.68 13.97
CA VAL A 176 1.87 -10.41 12.71
C VAL A 176 3.33 -10.52 12.25
N ASP A 177 3.79 -11.75 11.98
CA ASP A 177 5.10 -11.99 11.38
C ASP A 177 5.03 -11.88 9.86
N PHE A 178 5.30 -10.66 9.36
CA PHE A 178 5.28 -10.41 7.91
C PHE A 178 6.49 -11.02 7.20
N ARG A 179 7.62 -11.24 7.87
CA ARG A 179 8.76 -11.95 7.26
C ARG A 179 8.43 -13.42 7.05
N ALA A 180 7.79 -14.08 8.01
CA ALA A 180 7.32 -15.45 7.83
C ALA A 180 6.29 -15.55 6.70
N ARG A 181 5.37 -14.59 6.58
CA ARG A 181 4.43 -14.52 5.45
C ARG A 181 5.15 -14.36 4.12
N LEU A 182 6.13 -13.46 4.06
CA LEU A 182 6.92 -13.19 2.86
C LEU A 182 7.73 -14.44 2.43
N ALA A 183 8.31 -15.18 3.37
CA ALA A 183 9.03 -16.42 3.11
C ALA A 183 8.15 -17.52 2.46
N ALA A 184 6.84 -17.48 2.69
CA ALA A 184 5.88 -18.39 2.09
C ALA A 184 5.43 -17.96 0.68
N ILE A 185 5.73 -16.73 0.24
CA ILE A 185 5.38 -16.22 -1.09
C ILE A 185 6.40 -16.74 -2.10
N ALA A 186 5.93 -17.41 -3.14
CA ALA A 186 6.78 -17.97 -4.20
C ALA A 186 7.11 -16.97 -5.31
N GLN A 187 6.26 -15.96 -5.47
CA GLN A 187 6.35 -14.99 -6.57
C GLN A 187 7.50 -14.00 -6.37
N PRO A 188 8.10 -13.52 -7.46
CA PRO A 188 9.08 -12.43 -7.42
C PRO A 188 8.52 -11.23 -6.66
N THR A 189 9.33 -10.65 -5.79
CA THR A 189 8.96 -9.50 -4.96
C THR A 189 9.92 -8.34 -5.19
N MET A 190 9.41 -7.15 -5.49
CA MET A 190 10.18 -5.93 -5.59
C MET A 190 9.86 -5.01 -4.40
N PHE A 191 10.89 -4.64 -3.65
CA PHE A 191 10.78 -3.61 -2.61
C PHE A 191 11.12 -2.23 -3.19
N ILE A 192 10.31 -1.23 -2.83
CA ILE A 192 10.53 0.16 -3.21
C ILE A 192 10.50 1.03 -1.95
N ASN A 193 11.62 1.63 -1.59
CA ASN A 193 11.76 2.43 -0.38
C ASN A 193 12.43 3.78 -0.69
N GLY A 194 12.19 4.77 0.16
CA GLY A 194 12.98 5.99 0.20
C GLY A 194 14.13 5.85 1.20
N ASP A 195 15.29 6.44 0.91
CA ASP A 195 16.48 6.35 1.79
C ASP A 195 16.26 7.05 3.13
N ASP A 196 15.39 8.06 3.18
CA ASP A 196 15.05 8.81 4.40
C ASP A 196 13.95 8.13 5.24
N ASP A 197 13.29 7.09 4.72
CA ASP A 197 12.34 6.28 5.47
C ASP A 197 13.06 5.30 6.41
N LEU A 198 13.73 5.83 7.41
CA LEU A 198 14.58 5.08 8.34
C LEU A 198 13.84 3.95 9.08
N ASN A 199 12.52 4.05 9.24
CA ASN A 199 11.73 3.00 9.89
C ASN A 199 11.68 1.73 9.03
N HIS A 200 11.70 1.86 7.71
CA HIS A 200 11.65 0.75 6.77
C HIS A 200 13.03 0.34 6.29
N VAL A 201 13.93 1.28 6.01
CA VAL A 201 15.32 0.98 5.59
C VAL A 201 16.05 0.09 6.61
N ARG A 202 15.88 0.32 7.91
CA ARG A 202 16.51 -0.50 8.97
C ARG A 202 16.10 -1.98 8.95
N GLY A 203 14.90 -2.28 8.49
CA GLY A 203 14.38 -3.65 8.41
C GLY A 203 14.58 -4.32 7.06
N GLU A 204 14.85 -3.54 6.00
CA GLU A 204 14.81 -3.97 4.61
C GLU A 204 15.65 -5.21 4.32
N ALA A 205 16.92 -5.23 4.74
CA ALA A 205 17.79 -6.38 4.49
C ALA A 205 17.23 -7.70 5.03
N ARG A 206 16.52 -7.66 6.18
CA ARG A 206 15.88 -8.83 6.76
C ARG A 206 14.64 -9.29 5.99
N TYR A 207 13.88 -8.34 5.44
CA TYR A 207 12.72 -8.63 4.60
C TYR A 207 13.16 -9.18 3.24
N VAL A 208 14.17 -8.57 2.63
CA VAL A 208 14.75 -9.04 1.37
C VAL A 208 15.29 -10.47 1.52
N ALA A 209 16.02 -10.76 2.60
CA ALA A 209 16.55 -12.10 2.88
C ALA A 209 15.45 -13.14 3.17
N ALA A 210 14.25 -12.72 3.57
CA ALA A 210 13.12 -13.61 3.80
C ALA A 210 12.36 -13.95 2.50
N ALA A 211 12.40 -13.11 1.49
CA ALA A 211 11.74 -13.36 0.21
C ALA A 211 12.52 -14.38 -0.62
N ARG A 212 11.82 -15.25 -1.36
CA ARG A 212 12.45 -16.27 -2.20
C ARG A 212 13.19 -15.68 -3.40
N GLU A 213 12.58 -14.68 -4.03
CA GLU A 213 13.17 -13.91 -5.12
C GLU A 213 12.86 -12.44 -4.86
N ALA A 214 13.88 -11.63 -4.56
CA ALA A 214 13.70 -10.24 -4.22
C ALA A 214 14.60 -9.32 -5.04
N SER A 215 14.06 -8.16 -5.38
CA SER A 215 14.81 -6.99 -5.85
C SER A 215 14.48 -5.78 -4.97
N VAL A 216 15.41 -4.84 -4.88
CA VAL A 216 15.25 -3.61 -4.10
C VAL A 216 15.53 -2.42 -4.99
N HIS A 217 14.68 -1.42 -4.91
CA HIS A 217 14.95 -0.10 -5.46
C HIS A 217 14.78 0.96 -4.37
N ARG A 218 15.79 1.79 -4.19
CA ARG A 218 15.77 2.91 -3.24
C ARG A 218 15.83 4.24 -3.97
N PHE A 219 15.10 5.19 -3.45
CA PHE A 219 15.10 6.56 -3.94
C PHE A 219 15.82 7.46 -2.94
N ALA A 220 16.92 8.08 -3.40
CA ALA A 220 17.61 9.11 -2.64
C ALA A 220 16.70 10.33 -2.39
N ASP A 221 16.91 11.02 -1.28
CA ASP A 221 16.14 12.21 -0.89
C ASP A 221 14.62 11.96 -0.93
N CYS A 222 14.20 10.81 -0.46
CA CYS A 222 12.81 10.41 -0.43
C CYS A 222 12.47 9.72 0.89
N ASP A 223 11.44 10.20 1.54
CA ASP A 223 10.87 9.64 2.76
C ASP A 223 9.76 8.63 2.41
N HIS A 224 8.94 8.25 3.39
CA HIS A 224 7.81 7.35 3.25
C HIS A 224 6.82 7.80 2.17
N GLY A 225 6.20 6.86 1.46
CA GLY A 225 5.22 7.16 0.40
C GLY A 225 5.86 7.48 -0.95
N VAL A 226 6.82 6.66 -1.39
CA VAL A 226 7.50 6.78 -2.69
C VAL A 226 6.52 6.84 -3.86
N SER A 227 5.42 6.10 -3.80
CA SER A 227 4.36 6.10 -4.82
C SER A 227 3.77 7.49 -5.08
N LEU A 228 3.73 8.35 -4.06
CA LEU A 228 3.28 9.73 -4.18
C LEU A 228 4.43 10.67 -4.59
N ARG A 229 5.56 10.58 -3.89
CA ARG A 229 6.70 11.51 -4.02
C ARG A 229 7.48 11.35 -5.32
N ARG A 230 7.47 10.16 -5.89
CA ARG A 230 8.21 9.77 -7.10
C ARG A 230 7.30 8.98 -8.06
N SER A 231 6.06 9.43 -8.23
CA SER A 231 5.01 8.70 -8.96
C SER A 231 5.44 8.27 -10.37
N ALA A 232 6.15 9.11 -11.11
CA ALA A 232 6.62 8.78 -12.46
C ALA A 232 7.67 7.66 -12.45
N GLN A 233 8.65 7.76 -11.54
CA GLN A 233 9.68 6.73 -11.41
C GLN A 233 9.09 5.43 -10.83
N TYR A 234 8.16 5.53 -9.87
CA TYR A 234 7.44 4.37 -9.35
C TYR A 234 6.68 3.65 -10.46
N ALA A 235 5.93 4.38 -11.29
CA ALA A 235 5.21 3.82 -12.43
C ALA A 235 6.16 3.15 -13.45
N ALA A 236 7.31 3.75 -13.73
CA ALA A 236 8.31 3.17 -14.63
C ALA A 236 8.85 1.84 -14.08
N LEU A 237 9.15 1.76 -12.78
CA LEU A 237 9.58 0.51 -12.12
C LEU A 237 8.47 -0.55 -12.14
N LEU A 238 7.23 -0.14 -11.87
CA LEU A 238 6.07 -1.03 -11.89
C LEU A 238 5.83 -1.60 -13.29
N ASN A 239 5.91 -0.78 -14.34
CA ASN A 239 5.78 -1.20 -15.73
C ASN A 239 6.91 -2.17 -16.13
N ALA A 240 8.16 -1.88 -15.75
CA ALA A 240 9.30 -2.74 -16.02
C ALA A 240 9.17 -4.09 -15.28
N PHE A 241 8.70 -4.07 -14.03
CA PHE A 241 8.45 -5.29 -13.27
C PHE A 241 7.31 -6.09 -13.89
N ALA A 242 6.20 -5.45 -14.27
CA ALA A 242 5.08 -6.08 -14.95
C ALA A 242 5.52 -6.76 -16.26
N ALA A 243 6.29 -6.06 -17.10
CA ALA A 243 6.81 -6.61 -18.36
C ALA A 243 7.74 -7.83 -18.18
N ARG A 244 8.37 -7.96 -17.00
CA ARG A 244 9.23 -9.11 -16.67
C ARG A 244 8.44 -10.33 -16.21
N VAL A 245 7.34 -10.14 -15.48
CA VAL A 245 6.65 -11.22 -14.77
C VAL A 245 5.29 -11.60 -15.36
N LEU A 246 4.66 -10.70 -16.11
CA LEU A 246 3.41 -10.97 -16.82
C LEU A 246 3.70 -11.55 -18.20
N PRO A 247 2.83 -12.43 -18.73
CA PRO A 247 2.97 -12.98 -20.08
C PRO A 247 2.80 -11.95 -21.18
#